data_077d813cd0622ce73c723dc6134007f0
#
_entry.id   077d813cd0622ce73c723dc6134007f0
#
_cell.length_a   1.000
_cell.length_b   1.000
_cell.length_c   1.000
_cell.angle_alpha   90.00
_cell.angle_beta   90.00
_cell.angle_gamma   90.00
#
_symmetry.space_group_name_H-M   'P 1'
#
loop_
_entity.id
_entity.type
_entity.pdbx_description
1 polymer ?
#
loop_
_entity_poly.entity_id
_entity_poly.type
_entity_poly.pdbx_seq_one_letter_code
_entity_poly.pdbx_strand_id
1 'polypeptide(L)'
;MLFLLEKSYRDPFALSRFSQFRCLYINKGEIIQNLNENHEYQICFVLKGTLCFFKGQTDSIPQLVTKNELFFISRFHKCNIRAVDDAQIIIHACNIIAPHFHNRIIEYLGEVSINEIQPIEVLPISPLMTSYLNLLVDYMKIRTEIPDLHHAKEYELFALFRLNYSKNQIASIFRDALSKELQFFVTVMKHYKVCRTAKELAVSCGYNINIFNQLFKNNFQGNTPYQWLQKQTSCEIEYKLKETNQPIKEIMLEYNFKTFSHFTTYCKRNIGNAPNEVRKKEEAIRYQSAQKVKR
;
A
#
# COMPACT_ATOMS: atom_id res chain seq x y z
N MET A 1 7.38 -11.58 20.24
CA MET A 1 6.21 -10.77 20.69
C MET A 1 5.86 -9.82 19.57
N LEU A 2 4.72 -10.02 18.93
CA LEU A 2 4.27 -9.23 17.77
C LEU A 2 3.58 -7.97 18.29
N PHE A 3 4.14 -6.80 18.03
CA PHE A 3 3.45 -5.54 18.27
C PHE A 3 2.73 -5.14 16.99
N LEU A 4 1.40 -5.32 16.98
CA LEU A 4 0.53 -4.87 15.91
C LEU A 4 -0.02 -3.49 16.28
N LEU A 5 0.18 -2.53 15.40
CA LEU A 5 -0.65 -1.33 15.38
C LEU A 5 -1.91 -1.71 14.59
N GLU A 6 -3.05 -1.84 15.27
CA GLU A 6 -4.29 -2.29 14.61
C GLU A 6 -4.97 -1.19 13.81
N LYS A 7 -5.80 -1.65 12.90
CA LYS A 7 -6.52 -0.98 11.80
C LYS A 7 -6.97 0.45 12.06
N SER A 8 -6.58 1.30 11.13
CA SER A 8 -6.84 2.71 11.04
C SER A 8 -8.10 3.09 10.27
N TYR A 9 -8.46 4.34 10.42
CA TYR A 9 -9.48 5.15 9.77
C TYR A 9 -9.52 4.97 8.23
N ARG A 10 -10.72 4.95 7.68
CA ARG A 10 -10.98 4.70 6.26
C ARG A 10 -10.71 5.95 5.42
N ASP A 11 -9.50 6.10 4.91
CA ASP A 11 -9.23 6.93 3.74
C ASP A 11 -9.96 6.30 2.53
N PRO A 12 -10.73 7.04 1.73
CA PRO A 12 -11.37 6.54 0.52
C PRO A 12 -10.37 5.97 -0.49
N PHE A 13 -9.12 6.44 -0.44
CA PHE A 13 -7.99 5.87 -1.17
C PHE A 13 -7.39 4.65 -0.45
N ALA A 14 -7.63 4.45 0.84
CA ALA A 14 -7.09 3.38 1.66
C ALA A 14 -7.78 2.03 1.46
N LEU A 15 -8.96 1.96 0.86
CA LEU A 15 -9.64 0.67 0.58
C LEU A 15 -8.91 -0.21 -0.44
N SER A 16 -7.98 0.37 -1.22
CA SER A 16 -7.05 -0.36 -2.07
C SER A 16 -5.61 -0.33 -1.54
N ARG A 17 -5.33 0.42 -0.45
CA ARG A 17 -3.99 0.67 0.03
C ARG A 17 -3.83 0.14 1.45
N PHE A 18 -3.15 -0.99 1.55
CA PHE A 18 -2.72 -1.55 2.83
C PHE A 18 -1.31 -1.05 3.13
N SER A 19 -1.10 -0.55 4.34
CA SER A 19 0.21 -0.18 4.86
C SER A 19 0.29 -0.55 6.33
N GLN A 20 1.32 -1.32 6.69
CA GLN A 20 1.55 -1.73 8.07
C GLN A 20 3.04 -1.83 8.37
N PHE A 21 3.44 -1.28 9.51
CA PHE A 21 4.77 -1.49 10.08
C PHE A 21 4.70 -2.53 11.20
N ARG A 22 5.67 -3.45 11.20
CA ARG A 22 5.82 -4.51 12.21
C ARG A 22 7.27 -4.55 12.68
N CYS A 23 7.49 -4.76 13.97
CA CYS A 23 8.81 -5.03 14.53
C CYS A 23 8.85 -6.49 14.98
N LEU A 24 9.82 -7.26 14.47
CA LEU A 24 10.01 -8.66 14.83
C LEU A 24 11.35 -8.82 15.56
N TYR A 25 11.31 -9.63 16.60
CA TYR A 25 12.47 -10.13 17.31
C TYR A 25 12.58 -11.62 17.02
N ILE A 26 13.72 -12.05 16.49
CA ILE A 26 13.93 -13.41 15.99
C ILE A 26 15.16 -13.95 16.73
N ASN A 27 14.97 -15.09 17.44
CA ASN A 27 16.05 -15.69 18.19
C ASN A 27 17.01 -16.42 17.25
N LYS A 28 18.27 -16.54 17.66
CA LYS A 28 19.28 -17.31 16.92
C LYS A 28 18.78 -18.71 16.54
N GLY A 29 18.92 -19.07 15.27
CA GLY A 29 18.49 -20.34 14.70
C GLY A 29 17.00 -20.43 14.34
N GLU A 30 16.18 -19.50 14.76
CA GLU A 30 14.75 -19.46 14.43
C GLU A 30 14.56 -19.22 12.92
N ILE A 31 13.55 -19.93 12.36
CA ILE A 31 13.19 -19.83 10.94
C ILE A 31 11.78 -19.30 10.84
N ILE A 32 11.61 -18.20 10.10
CA ILE A 32 10.31 -17.69 9.68
C ILE A 32 10.07 -18.17 8.25
N GLN A 33 9.07 -19.04 8.10
CA GLN A 33 8.63 -19.51 6.79
C GLN A 33 7.61 -18.55 6.19
N ASN A 34 7.66 -18.36 4.88
CA ASN A 34 6.71 -17.53 4.12
C ASN A 34 6.47 -16.16 4.77
N LEU A 35 7.52 -15.38 4.96
CA LEU A 35 7.44 -14.05 5.60
C LEU A 35 6.33 -13.16 4.98
N ASN A 36 5.99 -13.39 3.73
CA ASN A 36 4.96 -12.68 2.96
C ASN A 36 3.72 -13.53 2.63
N GLU A 37 3.21 -14.32 3.58
CA GLU A 37 2.01 -15.19 3.40
C GLU A 37 0.79 -14.46 2.84
N ASN A 38 0.62 -13.20 3.17
CA ASN A 38 -0.51 -12.37 2.72
C ASN A 38 -0.36 -11.80 1.31
N HIS A 39 0.66 -12.23 0.55
CA HIS A 39 0.94 -11.69 -0.79
C HIS A 39 1.13 -10.16 -0.80
N GLU A 40 1.83 -9.63 0.18
CA GLU A 40 2.17 -8.22 0.33
C GLU A 40 3.60 -7.97 -0.16
N TYR A 41 3.88 -6.74 -0.58
CA TYR A 41 5.25 -6.25 -0.71
C TYR A 41 5.80 -5.95 0.67
N GLN A 42 7.05 -6.31 0.91
CA GLN A 42 7.68 -6.05 2.20
C GLN A 42 9.05 -5.40 2.02
N ILE A 43 9.25 -4.29 2.71
CA ILE A 43 10.56 -3.67 2.88
C ILE A 43 11.04 -4.04 4.26
N CYS A 44 12.16 -4.75 4.33
CA CYS A 44 12.73 -5.28 5.57
C CYS A 44 13.99 -4.51 5.94
N PHE A 45 14.08 -4.04 7.18
CA PHE A 45 15.20 -3.29 7.72
C PHE A 45 15.82 -4.08 8.87
N VAL A 46 17.10 -4.45 8.77
CA VAL A 46 17.81 -5.19 9.81
C VAL A 46 18.44 -4.20 10.79
N LEU A 47 17.87 -4.10 11.99
CA LEU A 47 18.37 -3.21 13.05
C LEU A 47 19.45 -3.86 13.91
N LYS A 48 19.36 -5.20 14.07
CA LYS A 48 20.30 -5.99 14.86
C LYS A 48 20.41 -7.41 14.29
N GLY A 49 21.59 -8.00 14.41
CA GLY A 49 21.85 -9.40 14.04
C GLY A 49 22.10 -9.60 12.55
N THR A 50 22.14 -10.87 12.17
CA THR A 50 22.38 -11.35 10.82
C THR A 50 21.29 -12.33 10.42
N LEU A 51 20.74 -12.16 9.24
CA LEU A 51 19.73 -13.03 8.66
C LEU A 51 20.28 -13.77 7.46
N CYS A 52 19.91 -15.03 7.34
CA CYS A 52 20.13 -15.84 6.15
C CYS A 52 18.80 -15.97 5.40
N PHE A 53 18.80 -15.58 4.17
CA PHE A 53 17.65 -15.45 3.32
C PHE A 53 17.60 -16.57 2.28
N PHE A 54 16.43 -17.18 2.07
CA PHE A 54 16.22 -18.27 1.10
C PHE A 54 15.03 -17.92 0.21
N LYS A 55 15.25 -17.90 -1.10
CA LYS A 55 14.19 -17.68 -2.10
C LYS A 55 13.67 -19.05 -2.58
N GLY A 56 12.42 -19.41 -2.29
CA GLY A 56 11.81 -20.68 -2.69
C GLY A 56 12.22 -21.89 -1.84
N GLN A 57 11.95 -23.11 -2.35
CA GLN A 57 12.36 -24.35 -1.74
C GLN A 57 13.80 -24.72 -2.18
N THR A 58 14.69 -24.88 -1.23
CA THR A 58 15.99 -25.61 -1.18
C THR A 58 17.13 -25.31 -2.15
N ASP A 59 16.95 -24.80 -3.36
CA ASP A 59 18.04 -24.72 -4.36
C ASP A 59 18.59 -23.31 -4.65
N SER A 60 18.15 -22.30 -3.92
CA SER A 60 18.72 -20.96 -4.07
C SER A 60 19.94 -20.77 -3.15
N ILE A 61 20.97 -20.11 -3.67
CA ILE A 61 22.15 -19.73 -2.89
C ILE A 61 21.67 -18.84 -1.73
N PRO A 62 21.94 -19.25 -0.46
CA PRO A 62 21.55 -18.46 0.70
C PRO A 62 22.28 -17.12 0.69
N GLN A 63 21.54 -16.04 0.89
CA GLN A 63 22.09 -14.69 0.96
C GLN A 63 22.05 -14.19 2.40
N LEU A 64 23.17 -13.65 2.87
CA LEU A 64 23.26 -13.02 4.19
C LEU A 64 22.91 -11.54 4.10
N VAL A 65 22.12 -11.09 5.07
CA VAL A 65 21.80 -9.67 5.28
C VAL A 65 22.13 -9.34 6.73
N THR A 66 22.89 -8.28 6.93
CA THR A 66 23.45 -7.91 8.23
C THR A 66 22.82 -6.63 8.78
N LYS A 67 23.17 -6.29 10.02
CA LYS A 67 22.77 -5.05 10.66
C LYS A 67 23.05 -3.83 9.76
N ASN A 68 22.14 -2.88 9.77
CA ASN A 68 22.14 -1.64 8.96
C ASN A 68 21.99 -1.88 7.45
N GLU A 69 21.39 -2.97 7.08
CA GLU A 69 21.02 -3.27 5.70
C GLU A 69 19.51 -3.39 5.56
N LEU A 70 19.01 -3.08 4.38
CA LEU A 70 17.62 -3.25 4.00
C LEU A 70 17.51 -4.05 2.70
N PHE A 71 16.41 -4.77 2.58
CA PHE A 71 16.08 -5.55 1.39
C PHE A 71 14.57 -5.54 1.14
N PHE A 72 14.20 -5.92 -0.07
CA PHE A 72 12.82 -5.95 -0.51
C PHE A 72 12.37 -7.35 -0.87
N ILE A 73 11.17 -7.71 -0.43
CA ILE A 73 10.50 -8.97 -0.77
C ILE A 73 9.29 -8.65 -1.65
N SER A 74 9.34 -9.16 -2.87
CA SER A 74 8.20 -9.08 -3.77
C SER A 74 7.06 -9.99 -3.31
N ARG A 75 5.83 -9.54 -3.44
CA ARG A 75 4.62 -10.34 -3.14
C ARG A 75 4.48 -11.61 -3.97
N PHE A 76 5.22 -11.70 -5.06
CA PHE A 76 5.20 -12.87 -5.97
C PHE A 76 6.16 -13.98 -5.56
N HIS A 77 7.06 -13.72 -4.62
CA HIS A 77 8.07 -14.69 -4.20
C HIS A 77 7.84 -15.13 -2.76
N LYS A 78 7.81 -16.45 -2.55
CA LYS A 78 7.89 -17.02 -1.21
C LYS A 78 9.29 -16.82 -0.68
N CYS A 79 9.38 -16.35 0.55
CA CYS A 79 10.62 -16.02 1.22
C CYS A 79 10.66 -16.66 2.59
N ASN A 80 11.76 -17.33 2.88
CA ASN A 80 12.07 -17.85 4.21
C ASN A 80 13.33 -17.12 4.72
N ILE A 81 13.35 -16.80 6.01
CA ILE A 81 14.51 -16.21 6.67
C ILE A 81 14.88 -17.05 7.89
N ARG A 82 16.17 -17.22 8.13
CA ARG A 82 16.72 -17.81 9.36
C ARG A 82 17.63 -16.81 10.04
N ALA A 83 17.45 -16.62 11.33
CA ALA A 83 18.36 -15.80 12.12
C ALA A 83 19.67 -16.56 12.39
N VAL A 84 20.79 -15.98 11.98
CA VAL A 84 22.14 -16.50 12.30
C VAL A 84 22.52 -16.11 13.71
N ASP A 85 22.10 -14.91 14.13
CA ASP A 85 22.23 -14.35 15.47
C ASP A 85 20.88 -13.82 15.92
N ASP A 86 20.72 -13.46 17.22
CA ASP A 86 19.53 -12.76 17.70
C ASP A 86 19.32 -11.48 16.90
N ALA A 87 18.22 -11.40 16.18
CA ALA A 87 17.96 -10.36 15.22
C ALA A 87 16.73 -9.52 15.59
N GLN A 88 16.78 -8.26 15.21
CA GLN A 88 15.64 -7.34 15.26
C GLN A 88 15.46 -6.73 13.89
N ILE A 89 14.25 -6.85 13.34
CA ILE A 89 13.89 -6.29 12.04
C ILE A 89 12.62 -5.45 12.13
N ILE A 90 12.56 -4.41 11.32
CA ILE A 90 11.33 -3.70 11.01
C ILE A 90 10.89 -4.14 9.62
N ILE A 91 9.61 -4.43 9.46
CA ILE A 91 8.98 -4.75 8.19
C ILE A 91 7.93 -3.70 7.92
N HIS A 92 8.04 -3.03 6.77
CA HIS A 92 6.94 -2.29 6.18
C HIS A 92 6.26 -3.17 5.15
N ALA A 93 5.01 -3.55 5.41
CA ALA A 93 4.18 -4.35 4.51
C ALA A 93 3.16 -3.45 3.80
N CYS A 94 3.09 -3.54 2.47
CA CYS A 94 2.15 -2.78 1.65
C CYS A 94 1.71 -3.57 0.42
N ASN A 95 0.58 -3.17 -0.16
CA ASN A 95 0.08 -3.80 -1.39
C ASN A 95 0.44 -3.02 -2.66
N ILE A 96 1.00 -1.83 -2.51
CA ILE A 96 1.31 -0.91 -3.62
C ILE A 96 2.58 -0.13 -3.31
N ILE A 97 3.48 -0.04 -4.28
CA ILE A 97 4.73 0.73 -4.18
C ILE A 97 4.80 1.87 -5.21
N ALA A 98 4.29 1.64 -6.41
CA ALA A 98 4.43 2.56 -7.53
C ALA A 98 3.95 4.00 -7.29
N PRO A 99 2.82 4.26 -6.60
CA PRO A 99 2.35 5.64 -6.38
C PRO A 99 3.33 6.52 -5.60
N HIS A 100 4.27 5.92 -4.88
CA HIS A 100 5.29 6.65 -4.12
C HIS A 100 6.45 7.16 -4.98
N PHE A 101 6.57 6.66 -6.20
CA PHE A 101 7.64 7.05 -7.12
C PHE A 101 7.09 7.84 -8.30
N HIS A 102 7.84 8.87 -8.70
CA HIS A 102 7.50 9.67 -9.88
C HIS A 102 7.48 8.81 -11.16
N ASN A 103 6.59 9.15 -12.10
CA ASN A 103 6.48 8.49 -13.42
C ASN A 103 7.83 8.28 -14.11
N ARG A 104 8.80 9.18 -13.93
CA ARG A 104 10.15 9.07 -14.49
C ARG A 104 10.97 7.89 -13.96
N ILE A 105 10.73 7.44 -12.72
CA ILE A 105 11.40 6.23 -12.18
C ILE A 105 10.73 5.01 -12.80
N ILE A 106 9.43 5.07 -13.00
CA ILE A 106 8.62 4.00 -13.59
C ILE A 106 8.95 3.83 -15.08
N GLU A 107 9.12 4.93 -15.82
CA GLU A 107 9.55 4.93 -17.24
C GLU A 107 10.95 4.32 -17.39
N TYR A 108 11.89 4.70 -16.53
CA TYR A 108 13.24 4.15 -16.51
C TYR A 108 13.29 2.63 -16.27
N LEU A 109 12.36 2.11 -15.47
CA LEU A 109 12.26 0.68 -15.16
C LEU A 109 11.63 -0.14 -16.29
N GLY A 110 10.81 0.49 -17.13
CA GLY A 110 10.24 -0.13 -18.34
C GLY A 110 11.30 -0.50 -19.38
N GLU A 111 12.47 0.11 -19.31
CA GLU A 111 13.60 -0.13 -20.23
C GLU A 111 14.54 -1.25 -19.75
N VAL A 112 14.41 -1.68 -18.48
CA VAL A 112 15.27 -2.73 -17.92
C VAL A 112 14.67 -4.11 -18.21
N SER A 113 15.37 -4.89 -19.03
CA SER A 113 14.99 -6.27 -19.38
C SER A 113 14.97 -7.20 -18.16
N ILE A 114 13.83 -7.87 -17.92
CA ILE A 114 13.58 -8.69 -16.73
C ILE A 114 13.80 -10.18 -17.09
N ASN A 115 14.98 -10.58 -17.50
CA ASN A 115 15.17 -11.95 -17.96
C ASN A 115 16.08 -12.83 -17.08
N GLU A 116 16.51 -12.39 -15.89
CA GLU A 116 17.37 -13.22 -15.04
C GLU A 116 16.89 -13.23 -13.59
N ILE A 117 16.90 -14.41 -12.98
CA ILE A 117 16.75 -14.61 -11.53
C ILE A 117 17.99 -14.01 -10.86
N GLN A 118 17.87 -12.75 -10.45
CA GLN A 118 18.98 -12.07 -9.76
C GLN A 118 18.90 -12.26 -8.25
N PRO A 119 20.03 -12.22 -7.54
CA PRO A 119 20.04 -12.19 -6.09
C PRO A 119 19.25 -10.98 -5.58
N ILE A 120 18.76 -11.05 -4.34
CA ILE A 120 18.04 -9.95 -3.73
C ILE A 120 18.99 -8.77 -3.56
N GLU A 121 18.56 -7.62 -4.07
CA GLU A 121 19.29 -6.38 -3.85
C GLU A 121 19.25 -6.00 -2.38
N VAL A 122 20.41 -5.69 -1.82
CA VAL A 122 20.57 -5.23 -0.44
C VAL A 122 21.15 -3.83 -0.47
N LEU A 123 20.54 -2.90 0.25
CA LEU A 123 21.04 -1.52 0.35
C LEU A 123 21.41 -1.19 1.80
N PRO A 124 22.43 -0.36 2.01
CA PRO A 124 22.77 0.13 3.34
C PRO A 124 21.69 1.08 3.86
N ILE A 125 21.34 1.00 5.13
CA ILE A 125 20.45 1.94 5.80
C ILE A 125 21.22 3.24 6.08
N SER A 126 20.73 4.37 5.56
CA SER A 126 21.35 5.67 5.78
C SER A 126 21.17 6.16 7.23
N PRO A 127 22.02 7.07 7.74
CA PRO A 127 21.85 7.63 9.09
C PRO A 127 20.47 8.27 9.32
N LEU A 128 19.93 8.98 8.32
CA LEU A 128 18.60 9.59 8.40
C LEU A 128 17.50 8.53 8.46
N MET A 129 17.63 7.46 7.69
CA MET A 129 16.72 6.31 7.76
C MET A 129 16.82 5.61 9.11
N THR A 130 18.00 5.49 9.70
CA THR A 130 18.21 4.92 11.04
C THR A 130 17.45 5.73 12.10
N SER A 131 17.52 7.06 12.05
CA SER A 131 16.77 7.94 12.98
C SER A 131 15.27 7.75 12.85
N TYR A 132 14.77 7.66 11.62
CA TYR A 132 13.38 7.35 11.33
C TYR A 132 12.94 5.99 11.90
N LEU A 133 13.73 4.94 11.69
CA LEU A 133 13.43 3.58 12.17
C LEU A 133 13.43 3.49 13.69
N ASN A 134 14.36 4.19 14.38
CA ASN A 134 14.38 4.26 15.83
C ASN A 134 13.13 4.95 16.38
N LEU A 135 12.73 6.08 15.80
CA LEU A 135 11.49 6.77 16.17
C LEU A 135 10.26 5.86 15.93
N LEU A 136 10.26 5.09 14.85
CA LEU A 136 9.17 4.15 14.53
C LEU A 136 9.09 3.03 15.59
N VAL A 137 10.23 2.51 16.05
CA VAL A 137 10.27 1.54 17.17
C VAL A 137 9.67 2.14 18.44
N ASP A 138 9.96 3.41 18.73
CA ASP A 138 9.41 4.08 19.92
C ASP A 138 7.89 4.27 19.81
N TYR A 139 7.36 4.65 18.65
CA TYR A 139 5.92 4.65 18.41
C TYR A 139 5.27 3.28 18.62
N MET A 140 5.92 2.20 18.18
CA MET A 140 5.39 0.84 18.37
C MET A 140 5.38 0.37 19.83
N LYS A 141 6.21 0.95 20.71
CA LYS A 141 6.20 0.67 22.13
C LYS A 141 5.03 1.36 22.86
N ILE A 142 4.61 2.51 22.35
CA ILE A 142 3.49 3.27 22.87
C ILE A 142 2.22 2.62 22.32
N ARG A 143 1.52 1.81 23.10
CA ARG A 143 0.30 1.07 22.73
C ARG A 143 -0.91 1.99 22.46
N THR A 144 -0.72 3.10 21.79
CA THR A 144 -1.77 4.06 21.46
C THR A 144 -2.09 3.92 19.97
N GLU A 145 -3.33 3.56 19.67
CA GLU A 145 -3.83 3.57 18.29
C GLU A 145 -3.92 5.02 17.82
N ILE A 146 -3.04 5.40 16.92
CA ILE A 146 -3.10 6.70 16.23
C ILE A 146 -3.62 6.39 14.83
N PRO A 147 -4.84 6.86 14.50
CA PRO A 147 -5.36 6.73 13.15
C PRO A 147 -4.35 7.26 12.12
N ASP A 148 -4.22 6.58 11.00
CA ASP A 148 -3.37 6.96 9.86
C ASP A 148 -1.85 7.03 10.11
N LEU A 149 -1.36 6.67 11.29
CA LEU A 149 0.08 6.70 11.58
C LEU A 149 0.89 5.85 10.58
N HIS A 150 0.39 4.68 10.23
CA HIS A 150 1.07 3.81 9.25
C HIS A 150 1.19 4.47 7.89
N HIS A 151 0.13 5.11 7.41
CA HIS A 151 0.16 5.83 6.12
C HIS A 151 1.06 7.05 6.16
N ALA A 152 1.01 7.86 7.23
CA ALA A 152 1.90 9.01 7.41
C ALA A 152 3.37 8.55 7.41
N LYS A 153 3.68 7.49 8.12
CA LYS A 153 5.04 6.91 8.18
C LYS A 153 5.46 6.26 6.87
N GLU A 154 4.54 5.70 6.12
CA GLU A 154 4.80 5.22 4.76
C GLU A 154 5.20 6.36 3.82
N TYR A 155 4.48 7.49 3.82
CA TYR A 155 4.84 8.65 3.01
C TYR A 155 6.24 9.19 3.36
N GLU A 156 6.54 9.28 4.65
CA GLU A 156 7.87 9.69 5.14
C GLU A 156 8.95 8.69 4.69
N LEU A 157 8.71 7.38 4.82
CA LEU A 157 9.62 6.32 4.37
C LEU A 157 9.99 6.49 2.89
N PHE A 158 9.01 6.63 2.02
CA PHE A 158 9.28 6.78 0.58
C PHE A 158 9.89 8.14 0.23
N ALA A 159 9.65 9.20 1.01
CA ALA A 159 10.39 10.45 0.90
C ALA A 159 11.88 10.22 1.25
N LEU A 160 12.17 9.48 2.30
CA LEU A 160 13.54 9.11 2.69
C LEU A 160 14.24 8.26 1.63
N PHE A 161 13.53 7.33 0.97
CA PHE A 161 14.10 6.61 -0.17
C PHE A 161 14.56 7.57 -1.27
N ARG A 162 13.72 8.55 -1.65
CA ARG A 162 14.06 9.54 -2.69
C ARG A 162 15.21 10.47 -2.31
N LEU A 163 15.40 10.74 -1.02
CA LEU A 163 16.48 11.60 -0.52
C LEU A 163 17.84 10.88 -0.39
N ASN A 164 17.82 9.58 -0.04
CA ASN A 164 19.04 8.87 0.36
C ASN A 164 19.58 7.93 -0.71
N TYR A 165 18.75 7.50 -1.68
CA TYR A 165 19.15 6.51 -2.68
C TYR A 165 19.02 7.08 -4.09
N SER A 166 19.96 6.71 -4.96
CA SER A 166 19.91 7.05 -6.38
C SER A 166 18.72 6.37 -7.08
N LYS A 167 18.32 6.91 -8.24
CA LYS A 167 17.27 6.31 -9.07
C LYS A 167 17.59 4.85 -9.44
N ASN A 168 18.86 4.54 -9.71
CA ASN A 168 19.31 3.20 -10.04
C ASN A 168 19.15 2.24 -8.85
N GLN A 169 19.50 2.66 -7.64
CA GLN A 169 19.31 1.86 -6.43
C GLN A 169 17.83 1.61 -6.14
N ILE A 170 16.98 2.64 -6.26
CA ILE A 170 15.53 2.51 -6.12
C ILE A 170 14.96 1.57 -7.17
N ALA A 171 15.40 1.72 -8.43
CA ALA A 171 14.99 0.86 -9.53
C ALA A 171 15.42 -0.59 -9.31
N SER A 172 16.64 -0.81 -8.84
CA SER A 172 17.18 -2.14 -8.61
C SER A 172 16.44 -2.86 -7.48
N ILE A 173 16.30 -2.22 -6.32
CA ILE A 173 15.66 -2.87 -5.15
C ILE A 173 14.17 -3.16 -5.37
N PHE A 174 13.42 -2.27 -6.06
CA PHE A 174 12.00 -2.46 -6.33
C PHE A 174 11.70 -3.05 -7.72
N ARG A 175 12.70 -3.59 -8.42
CA ARG A 175 12.57 -4.12 -9.78
C ARG A 175 11.38 -5.06 -9.96
N ASP A 176 11.24 -6.03 -9.07
CA ASP A 176 10.18 -7.04 -9.11
C ASP A 176 8.77 -6.44 -8.90
N ALA A 177 8.67 -5.36 -8.13
CA ALA A 177 7.42 -4.65 -7.90
C ALA A 177 7.08 -3.71 -9.05
N LEU A 178 8.10 -3.24 -9.76
CA LEU A 178 7.99 -2.24 -10.81
C LEU A 178 8.04 -2.87 -12.22
N SER A 179 7.76 -4.17 -12.34
CA SER A 179 7.70 -4.92 -13.60
C SER A 179 6.49 -4.52 -14.48
N LYS A 180 6.41 -5.10 -15.69
CA LYS A 180 5.33 -4.83 -16.68
C LYS A 180 3.90 -4.96 -16.11
N GLU A 181 3.68 -5.83 -15.12
CA GLU A 181 2.37 -5.96 -14.46
C GLU A 181 2.01 -4.70 -13.66
N LEU A 182 3.01 -4.05 -13.10
CA LEU A 182 2.83 -2.79 -12.42
C LEU A 182 2.53 -1.63 -13.38
N GLN A 183 3.07 -1.64 -14.58
CA GLN A 183 2.70 -0.65 -15.60
C GLN A 183 1.20 -0.66 -15.85
N PHE A 184 0.58 -1.85 -15.88
CA PHE A 184 -0.86 -1.97 -15.99
C PHE A 184 -1.58 -1.29 -14.81
N PHE A 185 -1.17 -1.60 -13.57
CA PHE A 185 -1.77 -0.99 -12.38
C PHE A 185 -1.62 0.55 -12.40
N VAL A 186 -0.43 1.06 -12.64
CA VAL A 186 -0.15 2.51 -12.71
C VAL A 186 -0.98 3.18 -13.81
N THR A 187 -1.09 2.53 -14.97
CA THR A 187 -1.91 3.04 -16.08
C THR A 187 -3.39 3.11 -15.67
N VAL A 188 -3.91 2.08 -15.02
CA VAL A 188 -5.28 2.09 -14.47
C VAL A 188 -5.46 3.23 -13.48
N MET A 189 -4.53 3.38 -12.51
CA MET A 189 -4.59 4.43 -11.48
C MET A 189 -4.49 5.84 -12.05
N LYS A 190 -3.82 6.02 -13.18
CA LYS A 190 -3.74 7.30 -13.90
C LYS A 190 -5.09 7.69 -14.53
N HIS A 191 -5.84 6.71 -15.03
CA HIS A 191 -7.02 6.95 -15.87
C HIS A 191 -8.36 6.74 -15.16
N TYR A 192 -8.43 5.98 -14.05
CA TYR A 192 -9.71 5.58 -13.45
C TYR A 192 -10.59 6.76 -13.01
N LYS A 193 -9.99 7.88 -12.57
CA LYS A 193 -10.76 9.05 -12.09
C LYS A 193 -11.60 9.71 -13.16
N VAL A 194 -11.17 9.63 -14.42
CA VAL A 194 -11.86 10.24 -15.56
C VAL A 194 -12.77 9.26 -16.30
N CYS A 195 -12.62 7.95 -16.06
CA CYS A 195 -13.39 6.89 -16.70
C CYS A 195 -14.57 6.48 -15.82
N ARG A 196 -15.74 6.33 -16.43
CA ARG A 196 -16.99 5.95 -15.74
C ARG A 196 -17.35 4.48 -15.91
N THR A 197 -16.81 3.85 -16.96
CA THR A 197 -17.10 2.46 -17.29
C THR A 197 -15.81 1.65 -17.43
N ALA A 198 -15.92 0.34 -17.22
CA ALA A 198 -14.81 -0.58 -17.46
C ALA A 198 -14.32 -0.53 -18.92
N LYS A 199 -15.21 -0.28 -19.88
CA LYS A 199 -14.86 -0.18 -21.29
C LYS A 199 -14.06 1.10 -21.57
N GLU A 200 -14.47 2.24 -21.04
CA GLU A 200 -13.71 3.50 -21.15
C GLU A 200 -12.33 3.36 -20.53
N LEU A 201 -12.25 2.76 -19.35
CA LEU A 201 -10.99 2.54 -18.65
C LEU A 201 -10.07 1.62 -19.44
N ALA A 202 -10.58 0.54 -20.02
CA ALA A 202 -9.80 -0.35 -20.88
C ALA A 202 -9.23 0.40 -22.11
N VAL A 203 -10.04 1.19 -22.78
CA VAL A 203 -9.63 2.01 -23.92
C VAL A 203 -8.56 3.03 -23.52
N SER A 204 -8.78 3.75 -22.40
CA SER A 204 -7.80 4.74 -21.90
C SER A 204 -6.47 4.11 -21.49
N CYS A 205 -6.49 2.85 -21.07
CA CYS A 205 -5.28 2.08 -20.79
C CYS A 205 -4.66 1.42 -22.02
N GLY A 206 -5.25 1.56 -23.21
CA GLY A 206 -4.73 0.99 -24.47
C GLY A 206 -4.98 -0.51 -24.64
N TYR A 207 -5.98 -1.07 -23.93
CA TYR A 207 -6.30 -2.50 -23.97
C TYR A 207 -7.66 -2.80 -24.58
N ASN A 208 -7.76 -3.96 -25.22
CA ASN A 208 -9.06 -4.57 -25.52
C ASN A 208 -9.71 -5.03 -24.20
N ILE A 209 -11.04 -4.93 -24.13
CA ILE A 209 -11.81 -5.18 -22.88
C ILE A 209 -11.60 -6.60 -22.30
N ASN A 210 -11.42 -7.61 -23.14
CA ASN A 210 -11.23 -9.00 -22.69
C ASN A 210 -9.87 -9.17 -22.01
N ILE A 211 -8.81 -8.68 -22.69
CA ILE A 211 -7.44 -8.67 -22.13
C ILE A 211 -7.38 -7.82 -20.87
N PHE A 212 -8.04 -6.64 -20.89
CA PHE A 212 -8.12 -5.74 -19.75
C PHE A 212 -8.76 -6.42 -18.53
N ASN A 213 -9.89 -7.10 -18.71
CA ASN A 213 -10.57 -7.81 -17.63
C ASN A 213 -9.70 -8.91 -17.00
N GLN A 214 -8.94 -9.63 -17.82
CA GLN A 214 -8.03 -10.67 -17.34
C GLN A 214 -6.86 -10.07 -16.55
N LEU A 215 -6.17 -9.07 -17.11
CA LEU A 215 -5.09 -8.37 -16.44
C LEU A 215 -5.57 -7.70 -15.16
N PHE A 216 -6.78 -7.11 -15.19
CA PHE A 216 -7.37 -6.44 -14.05
C PHE A 216 -7.60 -7.41 -12.89
N LYS A 217 -8.20 -8.57 -13.14
CA LYS A 217 -8.40 -9.59 -12.09
C LYS A 217 -7.08 -10.04 -11.47
N ASN A 218 -6.04 -10.20 -12.28
CA ASN A 218 -4.72 -10.63 -11.81
C ASN A 218 -4.05 -9.56 -10.93
N ASN A 219 -4.24 -8.29 -11.25
CA ASN A 219 -3.58 -7.17 -10.55
C ASN A 219 -4.41 -6.55 -9.42
N PHE A 220 -5.73 -6.77 -9.40
CA PHE A 220 -6.66 -6.17 -8.45
C PHE A 220 -7.41 -7.21 -7.59
N GLN A 221 -6.68 -8.20 -7.09
CA GLN A 221 -7.17 -9.21 -6.12
C GLN A 221 -8.44 -9.95 -6.58
N GLY A 222 -8.52 -10.29 -7.86
CA GLY A 222 -9.68 -11.00 -8.43
C GLY A 222 -10.91 -10.13 -8.70
N ASN A 223 -10.87 -8.84 -8.37
CA ASN A 223 -11.98 -7.93 -8.66
C ASN A 223 -12.13 -7.70 -10.17
N THR A 224 -13.37 -7.59 -10.62
CA THR A 224 -13.63 -7.07 -11.97
C THR A 224 -13.45 -5.55 -12.00
N PRO A 225 -13.11 -4.95 -13.18
CA PRO A 225 -13.01 -3.49 -13.30
C PRO A 225 -14.27 -2.76 -12.84
N TYR A 226 -15.45 -3.32 -13.14
CA TYR A 226 -16.74 -2.74 -12.74
C TYR A 226 -16.89 -2.72 -11.22
N GLN A 227 -16.66 -3.85 -10.54
CA GLN A 227 -16.75 -3.93 -9.08
C GLN A 227 -15.79 -2.98 -8.40
N TRP A 228 -14.57 -2.91 -8.93
CA TRP A 228 -13.54 -2.03 -8.38
C TRP A 228 -13.88 -0.56 -8.58
N LEU A 229 -14.29 -0.13 -9.79
CA LEU A 229 -14.74 1.24 -10.06
C LEU A 229 -15.92 1.64 -9.18
N GLN A 230 -16.92 0.76 -9.01
CA GLN A 230 -18.02 1.03 -8.09
C GLN A 230 -17.55 1.25 -6.66
N LYS A 231 -16.61 0.43 -6.19
CA LYS A 231 -16.04 0.56 -4.85
C LYS A 231 -15.28 1.89 -4.70
N GLN A 232 -14.44 2.27 -5.68
CA GLN A 232 -13.74 3.56 -5.66
C GLN A 232 -14.72 4.74 -5.63
N THR A 233 -15.71 4.74 -6.52
CA THR A 233 -16.74 5.78 -6.56
C THR A 233 -17.50 5.90 -5.24
N SER A 234 -17.89 4.78 -4.62
CA SER A 234 -18.60 4.82 -3.34
C SER A 234 -17.75 5.39 -2.22
N CYS A 235 -16.47 5.07 -2.19
CA CYS A 235 -15.53 5.61 -1.20
C CYS A 235 -15.31 7.12 -1.37
N GLU A 236 -15.16 7.59 -2.61
CA GLU A 236 -15.01 9.02 -2.89
C GLU A 236 -16.26 9.80 -2.51
N ILE A 237 -17.46 9.28 -2.82
CA ILE A 237 -18.72 9.87 -2.40
C ILE A 237 -18.84 9.90 -0.87
N GLU A 238 -18.54 8.80 -0.20
CA GLU A 238 -18.57 8.71 1.26
C GLU A 238 -17.64 9.74 1.90
N TYR A 239 -16.40 9.85 1.38
CA TYR A 239 -15.44 10.85 1.82
C TYR A 239 -16.00 12.27 1.67
N LYS A 240 -16.52 12.62 0.49
CA LYS A 240 -17.08 13.96 0.27
C LYS A 240 -18.26 14.25 1.17
N LEU A 241 -19.13 13.27 1.41
CA LEU A 241 -20.26 13.41 2.34
C LEU A 241 -19.80 13.63 3.78
N LYS A 242 -18.71 12.98 4.21
CA LYS A 242 -18.19 13.05 5.57
C LYS A 242 -17.27 14.26 5.77
N GLU A 243 -16.31 14.44 4.87
CA GLU A 243 -15.15 15.31 5.12
C GLU A 243 -15.29 16.70 4.47
N THR A 244 -16.31 16.94 3.66
CA THR A 244 -16.50 18.23 3.00
C THR A 244 -17.87 18.84 3.30
N ASN A 245 -17.95 20.17 3.21
CA ASN A 245 -19.21 20.92 3.28
C ASN A 245 -19.88 21.09 1.90
N GLN A 246 -19.39 20.37 0.87
CA GLN A 246 -19.94 20.46 -0.48
C GLN A 246 -21.42 20.06 -0.47
N PRO A 247 -22.33 20.84 -1.11
CA PRO A 247 -23.75 20.50 -1.18
C PRO A 247 -23.98 19.10 -1.78
N ILE A 248 -24.87 18.33 -1.17
CA ILE A 248 -25.13 16.94 -1.61
C ILE A 248 -25.58 16.90 -3.08
N LYS A 249 -26.30 17.92 -3.55
CA LYS A 249 -26.70 18.06 -4.95
C LYS A 249 -25.50 18.19 -5.88
N GLU A 250 -24.47 18.93 -5.47
CA GLU A 250 -23.24 19.07 -6.27
C GLU A 250 -22.45 17.78 -6.31
N ILE A 251 -22.32 17.06 -5.17
CA ILE A 251 -21.70 15.73 -5.14
C ILE A 251 -22.44 14.79 -6.09
N MET A 252 -23.78 14.77 -6.02
CA MET A 252 -24.61 13.98 -6.92
C MET A 252 -24.30 14.27 -8.40
N LEU A 253 -24.23 15.55 -8.78
CA LEU A 253 -23.99 15.97 -10.17
C LEU A 253 -22.56 15.63 -10.62
N GLU A 254 -21.58 15.79 -9.75
CA GLU A 254 -20.17 15.47 -10.03
C GLU A 254 -19.98 13.99 -10.42
N TYR A 255 -20.73 13.10 -9.76
CA TYR A 255 -20.73 11.67 -10.08
C TYR A 255 -21.78 11.28 -11.13
N ASN A 256 -22.36 12.26 -11.88
CA ASN A 256 -23.31 12.07 -12.98
C ASN A 256 -24.60 11.35 -12.60
N PHE A 257 -25.04 11.46 -11.36
CA PHE A 257 -26.38 11.01 -11.00
C PHE A 257 -27.43 12.02 -11.46
N LYS A 258 -28.36 11.58 -12.29
CA LYS A 258 -29.41 12.44 -12.88
C LYS A 258 -30.50 12.80 -11.87
N THR A 259 -30.77 11.95 -10.88
CA THR A 259 -31.84 12.16 -9.91
C THR A 259 -31.37 11.88 -8.49
N PHE A 260 -31.89 12.61 -7.52
CA PHE A 260 -31.59 12.43 -6.10
C PHE A 260 -32.02 11.05 -5.59
N SER A 261 -33.16 10.52 -6.11
CA SER A 261 -33.63 9.18 -5.78
C SER A 261 -32.61 8.10 -6.17
N HIS A 262 -32.09 8.17 -7.40
CA HIS A 262 -31.06 7.22 -7.86
C HIS A 262 -29.76 7.34 -7.03
N PHE A 263 -29.32 8.56 -6.73
CA PHE A 263 -28.17 8.80 -5.88
C PHE A 263 -28.37 8.24 -4.47
N THR A 264 -29.53 8.47 -3.87
CA THR A 264 -29.89 7.93 -2.54
C THR A 264 -29.89 6.41 -2.52
N THR A 265 -30.48 5.78 -3.54
CA THR A 265 -30.48 4.31 -3.69
C THR A 265 -29.06 3.76 -3.83
N TYR A 266 -28.22 4.43 -4.62
CA TYR A 266 -26.81 4.07 -4.77
C TYR A 266 -26.06 4.14 -3.43
N CYS A 267 -26.21 5.25 -2.69
CA CYS A 267 -25.56 5.42 -1.38
C CYS A 267 -26.02 4.38 -0.37
N LYS A 268 -27.33 4.12 -0.28
CA LYS A 268 -27.84 3.06 0.61
C LYS A 268 -27.26 1.70 0.27
N ARG A 269 -27.14 1.35 -1.01
CA ARG A 269 -26.62 0.06 -1.47
C ARG A 269 -25.10 -0.09 -1.24
N ASN A 270 -24.31 0.96 -1.49
CA ASN A 270 -22.84 0.85 -1.56
C ASN A 270 -22.14 1.47 -0.34
N ILE A 271 -22.78 2.39 0.38
CA ILE A 271 -22.25 3.07 1.58
C ILE A 271 -23.01 2.63 2.84
N GLY A 272 -24.23 2.08 2.66
CA GLY A 272 -25.06 1.56 3.76
C GLY A 272 -26.07 2.56 4.33
N ASN A 273 -25.99 3.86 3.99
CA ASN A 273 -26.91 4.90 4.49
C ASN A 273 -27.26 5.90 3.39
N ALA A 274 -28.35 6.64 3.58
CA ALA A 274 -28.70 7.76 2.70
C ALA A 274 -27.67 8.91 2.84
N PRO A 275 -27.44 9.74 1.79
CA PRO A 275 -26.43 10.81 1.83
C PRO A 275 -26.57 11.75 3.04
N ASN A 276 -27.80 12.18 3.35
CA ASN A 276 -28.09 13.03 4.51
C ASN A 276 -27.77 12.34 5.85
N GLU A 277 -28.00 11.04 5.95
CA GLU A 277 -27.72 10.27 7.16
C GLU A 277 -26.21 10.10 7.37
N VAL A 278 -25.44 9.87 6.30
CA VAL A 278 -23.98 9.82 6.34
C VAL A 278 -23.43 11.12 6.91
N ARG A 279 -23.87 12.26 6.38
CA ARG A 279 -23.41 13.60 6.81
C ARG A 279 -23.77 13.88 8.26
N LYS A 280 -25.03 13.69 8.67
CA LYS A 280 -25.48 13.93 10.05
C LYS A 280 -24.74 13.07 11.08
N LYS A 281 -24.48 11.79 10.77
CA LYS A 281 -23.73 10.91 11.66
C LYS A 281 -22.31 11.44 11.90
N GLU A 282 -21.66 11.91 10.85
CA GLU A 282 -20.30 12.44 10.96
C GLU A 282 -20.25 13.76 11.74
N GLU A 283 -21.19 14.68 11.49
CA GLU A 283 -21.33 15.93 12.25
C GLU A 283 -21.53 15.66 13.73
N ALA A 284 -22.34 14.66 14.10
CA ALA A 284 -22.56 14.28 15.49
C ALA A 284 -21.28 13.72 16.16
N ILE A 285 -20.49 12.91 15.44
CA ILE A 285 -19.22 12.37 15.91
C ILE A 285 -18.20 13.50 16.15
N ARG A 286 -18.09 14.45 15.21
CA ARG A 286 -17.19 15.61 15.34
C ARG A 286 -17.56 16.50 16.53
N TYR A 287 -18.86 16.72 16.74
CA TYR A 287 -19.36 17.50 17.87
C TYR A 287 -19.01 16.85 19.22
N GLN A 288 -19.21 15.53 19.34
CA GLN A 288 -18.85 14.78 20.54
C GLN A 288 -17.34 14.79 20.81
N SER A 289 -16.52 14.65 19.77
CA SER A 289 -15.06 14.68 19.88
C SER A 289 -14.56 16.06 20.32
N ALA A 290 -15.14 17.14 19.79
CA ALA A 290 -14.79 18.51 20.16
C ALA A 290 -15.14 18.83 21.63
N GLN A 291 -16.20 18.22 22.19
CA GLN A 291 -16.54 18.37 23.61
C GLN A 291 -15.59 17.61 24.54
N LYS A 292 -15.07 16.46 24.13
CA LYS A 292 -14.10 15.68 24.93
C LYS A 292 -12.74 16.34 25.06
N VAL A 293 -12.33 17.14 24.08
CA VAL A 293 -11.05 17.88 24.09
C VAL A 293 -11.12 19.15 24.98
N LYS A 294 -12.32 19.64 25.26
CA LYS A 294 -12.53 20.83 26.14
C LYS A 294 -12.72 20.50 27.63
N ARG A 295 -12.70 19.24 27.98
CA ARG A 295 -12.67 18.75 29.38
C ARG A 295 -11.28 18.23 29.74
#